data_7f806394905437eb754aa7a0ce6e77e0
#
_entry.id   7f806394905437eb754aa7a0ce6e77e0
#
_cell.length_a   1.000
_cell.length_b   1.000
_cell.length_c   1.000
_cell.angle_alpha   90.00
_cell.angle_beta   90.00
_cell.angle_gamma   90.00
#
_symmetry.space_group_name_H-M   'P 1'
#
loop_
_entity.id
_entity.type
_entity.pdbx_description
1 polymer ?
#
loop_
_entity_poly.entity_id
_entity_poly.type
_entity_poly.pdbx_seq_one_letter_code
_entity_poly.pdbx_strand_id
1 'polypeptide(L)'
;MTAKNRKEAEPVFCLRYAKVLNELGISKEAVLEAGNIFEKSQELKAALVNPVITKETKHNIIDKVFSEEMRTFLKVVCDHEKMTIAEQIFAAYEELQNQAAGVKTVYLRYTALPSEEQKKQMGDFIKKKYGAGDIKWVMAEDKALIGGFILQVDGKEYDYSVQGRLNRLQRKLTN
;
A
#
# COMPACT_ATOMS: atom_id res chain seq x y z
N MET A 1 -19.87 15.06 12.14
CA MET A 1 -19.11 13.81 11.84
C MET A 1 -17.78 13.90 12.57
N THR A 2 -17.54 13.01 13.52
CA THR A 2 -16.36 13.01 14.36
C THR A 2 -15.12 12.52 13.58
N ALA A 3 -13.93 13.01 13.94
CA ALA A 3 -12.65 12.68 13.28
C ALA A 3 -12.38 11.16 13.18
N LYS A 4 -12.98 10.36 14.07
CA LYS A 4 -12.90 8.89 14.09
C LYS A 4 -13.62 8.27 12.87
N ASN A 5 -14.80 8.77 12.49
CA ASN A 5 -15.54 8.31 11.31
C ASN A 5 -14.87 8.70 9.98
N ARG A 6 -14.04 9.75 9.96
CA ARG A 6 -13.25 10.13 8.77
C ARG A 6 -12.15 9.11 8.48
N LYS A 7 -11.39 8.67 9.48
CA LYS A 7 -10.30 7.69 9.31
C LYS A 7 -10.77 6.29 8.88
N GLU A 8 -11.97 5.88 9.31
CA GLU A 8 -12.55 4.57 8.92
C GLU A 8 -13.19 4.60 7.52
N ALA A 9 -13.61 5.76 7.02
CA ALA A 9 -14.20 5.91 5.68
C ALA A 9 -13.15 6.07 4.56
N GLU A 10 -11.95 6.56 4.87
CA GLU A 10 -10.87 6.77 3.88
C GLU A 10 -10.48 5.50 3.12
N PRO A 11 -10.30 4.32 3.74
CA PRO A 11 -9.95 3.10 3.02
C PRO A 11 -11.02 2.67 2.00
N VAL A 12 -12.30 2.89 2.31
CA VAL A 12 -13.43 2.53 1.43
C VAL A 12 -13.46 3.43 0.20
N PHE A 13 -13.19 4.71 0.36
CA PHE A 13 -13.11 5.65 -0.79
C PHE A 13 -11.91 5.32 -1.67
N CYS A 14 -10.73 5.07 -1.09
CA CYS A 14 -9.53 4.70 -1.86
C CYS A 14 -9.78 3.46 -2.72
N LEU A 15 -10.43 2.44 -2.15
CA LEU A 15 -10.75 1.21 -2.88
C LEU A 15 -11.74 1.44 -4.02
N ARG A 16 -12.73 2.34 -3.84
CA ARG A 16 -13.69 2.69 -4.91
C ARG A 16 -12.99 3.37 -6.08
N TYR A 17 -12.15 4.38 -5.82
CA TYR A 17 -11.38 5.06 -6.85
C TYR A 17 -10.38 4.13 -7.53
N ALA A 18 -9.74 3.23 -6.79
CA ALA A 18 -8.83 2.23 -7.33
C ALA A 18 -9.56 1.25 -8.28
N LYS A 19 -10.80 0.85 -7.96
CA LYS A 19 -11.62 0.05 -8.86
C LYS A 19 -11.98 0.79 -10.14
N VAL A 20 -12.34 2.07 -10.04
CA VAL A 20 -12.62 2.92 -11.22
C VAL A 20 -11.39 3.03 -12.11
N LEU A 21 -10.18 3.23 -11.53
CA LEU A 21 -8.93 3.20 -12.29
C LEU A 21 -8.74 1.91 -13.08
N ASN A 22 -9.05 0.78 -12.45
CA ASN A 22 -8.97 -0.53 -13.09
C ASN A 22 -10.00 -0.70 -14.20
N GLU A 23 -11.23 -0.22 -14.01
CA GLU A 23 -12.32 -0.29 -14.98
C GLU A 23 -12.10 0.63 -16.20
N LEU A 24 -11.43 1.77 -16.00
CA LEU A 24 -11.08 2.70 -17.08
C LEU A 24 -9.99 2.16 -18.02
N GLY A 25 -9.32 1.05 -17.65
CA GLY A 25 -8.27 0.44 -18.47
C GLY A 25 -7.03 1.31 -18.62
N ILE A 26 -6.79 2.22 -17.67
CA ILE A 26 -5.59 3.07 -17.64
C ILE A 26 -4.36 2.16 -17.48
N SER A 27 -3.31 2.44 -18.26
CA SER A 27 -2.09 1.65 -18.22
C SER A 27 -1.45 1.68 -16.83
N LYS A 28 -0.93 0.52 -16.40
CA LYS A 28 -0.26 0.41 -15.09
C LYS A 28 0.92 1.37 -14.98
N GLU A 29 1.61 1.57 -16.09
CA GLU A 29 2.74 2.48 -16.22
C GLU A 29 2.32 3.93 -15.92
N ALA A 30 1.21 4.39 -16.47
CA ALA A 30 0.69 5.75 -16.25
C ALA A 30 0.29 5.98 -14.78
N VAL A 31 -0.28 4.97 -14.12
CA VAL A 31 -0.63 5.07 -12.69
C VAL A 31 0.61 5.09 -11.81
N LEU A 32 1.61 4.26 -12.10
CA LEU A 32 2.89 4.24 -11.38
C LEU A 32 3.66 5.55 -11.57
N GLU A 33 3.69 6.10 -12.79
CA GLU A 33 4.30 7.39 -13.07
C GLU A 33 3.62 8.51 -12.27
N ALA A 34 2.29 8.55 -12.28
CA ALA A 34 1.52 9.51 -11.50
C ALA A 34 1.82 9.39 -9.99
N GLY A 35 1.87 8.18 -9.45
CA GLY A 35 2.25 7.92 -8.06
C GLY A 35 3.65 8.45 -7.73
N ASN A 36 4.63 8.18 -8.58
CA ASN A 36 6.01 8.66 -8.43
C ASN A 36 6.11 10.19 -8.47
N ILE A 37 5.34 10.86 -9.34
CA ILE A 37 5.29 12.32 -9.41
C ILE A 37 4.73 12.90 -8.11
N PHE A 38 3.65 12.32 -7.57
CA PHE A 38 3.08 12.74 -6.29
C PHE A 38 4.04 12.55 -5.13
N GLU A 39 4.75 11.42 -5.07
CA GLU A 39 5.69 11.12 -4.00
C GLU A 39 6.91 12.06 -4.01
N LYS A 40 7.43 12.38 -5.21
CA LYS A 40 8.63 13.20 -5.37
C LYS A 40 8.39 14.70 -5.27
N SER A 41 7.17 15.19 -5.53
CA SER A 41 6.87 16.62 -5.57
C SER A 41 5.87 17.04 -4.49
N GLN A 42 6.40 17.41 -3.34
CA GLN A 42 5.62 17.97 -2.22
C GLN A 42 4.91 19.27 -2.62
N GLU A 43 5.54 20.08 -3.48
CA GLU A 43 5.00 21.35 -3.96
C GLU A 43 3.75 21.13 -4.82
N LEU A 44 3.80 20.16 -5.74
CA LEU A 44 2.66 19.77 -6.57
C LEU A 44 1.50 19.29 -5.70
N LYS A 45 1.78 18.43 -4.73
CA LYS A 45 0.78 17.94 -3.78
C LYS A 45 0.14 19.08 -3.00
N ALA A 46 0.97 19.98 -2.44
CA ALA A 46 0.49 21.16 -1.73
C ALA A 46 -0.40 22.05 -2.61
N ALA A 47 -0.02 22.28 -3.86
CA ALA A 47 -0.80 23.08 -4.80
C ALA A 47 -2.16 22.43 -5.11
N LEU A 48 -2.20 21.13 -5.39
CA LEU A 48 -3.44 20.43 -5.72
C LEU A 48 -4.41 20.26 -4.54
N VAL A 49 -3.87 20.19 -3.32
CA VAL A 49 -4.66 20.10 -2.06
C VAL A 49 -5.15 21.46 -1.59
N ASN A 50 -4.46 22.56 -1.93
CA ASN A 50 -4.74 23.89 -1.42
C ASN A 50 -6.15 24.38 -1.84
N PRO A 51 -7.06 24.71 -0.89
CA PRO A 51 -8.41 25.17 -1.22
C PRO A 51 -8.45 26.58 -1.82
N VAL A 52 -7.39 27.36 -1.68
CA VAL A 52 -7.30 28.73 -2.22
C VAL A 52 -7.11 28.75 -3.74
N ILE A 53 -6.48 27.69 -4.28
CA ILE A 53 -6.23 27.56 -5.72
C ILE A 53 -7.52 27.13 -6.41
N THR A 54 -7.89 27.86 -7.47
CA THR A 54 -9.12 27.58 -8.25
C THR A 54 -9.04 26.23 -8.96
N LYS A 55 -10.20 25.60 -9.17
CA LYS A 55 -10.29 24.30 -9.87
C LYS A 55 -9.66 24.37 -11.26
N GLU A 56 -9.88 25.45 -11.98
CA GLU A 56 -9.31 25.67 -13.32
C GLU A 56 -7.78 25.66 -13.31
N THR A 57 -7.18 26.33 -12.33
CA THR A 57 -5.72 26.34 -12.17
C THR A 57 -5.21 24.95 -11.85
N LYS A 58 -5.88 24.19 -10.98
CA LYS A 58 -5.53 22.80 -10.66
C LYS A 58 -5.64 21.89 -11.89
N HIS A 59 -6.70 22.04 -12.69
CA HIS A 59 -6.86 21.30 -13.94
C HIS A 59 -5.74 21.61 -14.93
N ASN A 60 -5.33 22.88 -15.06
CA ASN A 60 -4.21 23.27 -15.91
C ASN A 60 -2.88 22.67 -15.46
N ILE A 61 -2.67 22.54 -14.12
CA ILE A 61 -1.49 21.86 -13.56
C ILE A 61 -1.55 20.37 -13.93
N ILE A 62 -2.70 19.72 -13.74
CA ILE A 62 -2.87 18.30 -14.07
C ILE A 62 -2.59 18.06 -15.57
N ASP A 63 -3.10 18.91 -16.46
CA ASP A 63 -2.90 18.78 -17.91
C ASP A 63 -1.43 18.92 -18.35
N LYS A 64 -0.63 19.68 -17.59
CA LYS A 64 0.80 19.88 -17.91
C LYS A 64 1.72 18.82 -17.34
N VAL A 65 1.33 18.22 -16.22
CA VAL A 65 2.21 17.35 -15.43
C VAL A 65 1.95 15.88 -15.69
N PHE A 66 0.69 15.49 -15.91
CA PHE A 66 0.31 14.08 -16.00
C PHE A 66 0.01 13.63 -17.43
N SER A 67 0.18 12.33 -17.67
CA SER A 67 -0.16 11.70 -18.94
C SER A 67 -1.64 11.86 -19.28
N GLU A 68 -1.98 11.86 -20.58
CA GLU A 68 -3.34 12.09 -21.08
C GLU A 68 -4.35 11.12 -20.47
N GLU A 69 -3.96 9.86 -20.30
CA GLU A 69 -4.80 8.81 -19.68
C GLU A 69 -5.21 9.14 -18.24
N MET A 70 -4.28 9.75 -17.45
CA MET A 70 -4.51 10.07 -16.05
C MET A 70 -5.25 11.39 -15.81
N ARG A 71 -5.25 12.31 -16.77
CA ARG A 71 -5.80 13.67 -16.60
C ARG A 71 -7.27 13.66 -16.20
N THR A 72 -8.08 12.91 -16.93
CA THR A 72 -9.52 12.84 -16.66
C THR A 72 -9.82 12.33 -15.26
N PHE A 73 -9.15 11.25 -14.85
CA PHE A 73 -9.31 10.69 -13.53
C PHE A 73 -8.88 11.67 -12.43
N LEU A 74 -7.70 12.28 -12.57
CA LEU A 74 -7.17 13.22 -11.57
C LEU A 74 -8.01 14.49 -11.44
N LYS A 75 -8.60 14.98 -12.55
CA LYS A 75 -9.56 16.10 -12.52
C LYS A 75 -10.79 15.75 -11.70
N VAL A 76 -11.35 14.55 -11.87
CA VAL A 76 -12.51 14.08 -11.07
C VAL A 76 -12.12 13.96 -9.58
N VAL A 77 -10.95 13.42 -9.26
CA VAL A 77 -10.46 13.35 -7.87
C VAL A 77 -10.28 14.74 -7.28
N CYS A 78 -9.79 15.69 -8.08
CA CYS A 78 -9.61 17.09 -7.70
C CYS A 78 -10.95 17.77 -7.43
N ASP A 79 -11.94 17.61 -8.32
CA ASP A 79 -13.27 18.19 -8.20
C ASP A 79 -14.04 17.70 -6.98
N HIS A 80 -13.79 16.46 -6.59
CA HIS A 80 -14.32 15.86 -5.36
C HIS A 80 -13.52 16.20 -4.11
N GLU A 81 -12.49 17.05 -4.20
CA GLU A 81 -11.61 17.45 -3.08
C GLU A 81 -10.91 16.25 -2.40
N LYS A 82 -10.60 15.22 -3.19
CA LYS A 82 -9.97 13.97 -2.71
C LYS A 82 -8.47 13.86 -3.03
N MET A 83 -7.83 14.95 -3.45
CA MET A 83 -6.38 14.95 -3.75
C MET A 83 -5.51 14.61 -2.53
N THR A 84 -6.00 14.84 -1.31
CA THR A 84 -5.31 14.45 -0.07
C THR A 84 -5.09 12.94 0.07
N ILE A 85 -5.96 12.13 -0.55
CA ILE A 85 -5.89 10.67 -0.50
C ILE A 85 -5.39 10.04 -1.81
N ALA A 86 -4.87 10.85 -2.75
CA ALA A 86 -4.44 10.37 -4.07
C ALA A 86 -3.38 9.27 -3.98
N GLU A 87 -2.38 9.42 -3.11
CA GLU A 87 -1.34 8.41 -2.87
C GLU A 87 -1.95 7.08 -2.37
N GLN A 88 -2.93 7.16 -1.50
CA GLN A 88 -3.63 5.98 -0.98
C GLN A 88 -4.49 5.31 -2.07
N ILE A 89 -5.04 6.09 -3.01
CA ILE A 89 -5.77 5.56 -4.17
C ILE A 89 -4.81 4.77 -5.06
N PHE A 90 -3.61 5.30 -5.34
CA PHE A 90 -2.61 4.59 -6.15
C PHE A 90 -2.10 3.32 -5.46
N ALA A 91 -1.86 3.37 -4.15
CA ALA A 91 -1.49 2.19 -3.38
C ALA A 91 -2.60 1.12 -3.39
N ALA A 92 -3.86 1.52 -3.24
CA ALA A 92 -5.00 0.61 -3.34
C ALA A 92 -5.16 -0.01 -4.74
N TYR A 93 -4.89 0.77 -5.80
CA TYR A 93 -4.89 0.26 -7.18
C TYR A 93 -3.79 -0.79 -7.38
N GLU A 94 -2.57 -0.52 -6.91
CA GLU A 94 -1.47 -1.48 -6.99
C GLU A 94 -1.80 -2.79 -6.25
N GLU A 95 -2.42 -2.69 -5.09
CA GLU A 95 -2.86 -3.86 -4.32
C GLU A 95 -3.94 -4.66 -5.08
N LEU A 96 -4.91 -4.00 -5.71
CA LEU A 96 -5.91 -4.67 -6.56
C LEU A 96 -5.26 -5.39 -7.75
N GLN A 97 -4.29 -4.77 -8.41
CA GLN A 97 -3.55 -5.39 -9.51
C GLN A 97 -2.76 -6.61 -9.04
N ASN A 98 -2.09 -6.50 -7.90
CA ASN A 98 -1.36 -7.62 -7.30
C ASN A 98 -2.30 -8.78 -6.96
N GLN A 99 -3.46 -8.50 -6.37
CA GLN A 99 -4.47 -9.52 -6.08
C GLN A 99 -4.99 -10.21 -7.34
N ALA A 100 -5.29 -9.44 -8.40
CA ALA A 100 -5.74 -9.99 -9.68
C ALA A 100 -4.66 -10.86 -10.36
N ALA A 101 -3.39 -10.49 -10.22
CA ALA A 101 -2.25 -11.27 -10.72
C ALA A 101 -1.88 -12.47 -9.83
N GLY A 102 -2.61 -12.70 -8.72
CA GLY A 102 -2.28 -13.75 -7.76
C GLY A 102 -1.01 -13.47 -6.95
N VAL A 103 -0.53 -12.23 -6.95
CA VAL A 103 0.63 -11.80 -6.16
C VAL A 103 0.18 -11.52 -4.73
N LYS A 104 0.87 -12.12 -3.75
CA LYS A 104 0.60 -11.87 -2.34
C LYS A 104 1.62 -10.91 -1.75
N THR A 105 1.13 -9.85 -1.11
CA THR A 105 1.99 -8.93 -0.36
C THR A 105 2.31 -9.54 1.00
N VAL A 106 3.60 -9.69 1.29
CA VAL A 106 4.12 -10.26 2.53
C VAL A 106 4.94 -9.20 3.26
N TYR A 107 4.48 -8.82 4.43
CA TYR A 107 5.22 -7.93 5.32
C TYR A 107 6.14 -8.75 6.21
N LEU A 108 7.43 -8.49 6.13
CA LEU A 108 8.46 -9.14 6.91
C LEU A 108 9.15 -8.13 7.83
N ARG A 109 8.92 -8.26 9.15
CA ARG A 109 9.69 -7.54 10.17
C ARG A 109 10.80 -8.44 10.68
N TYR A 110 12.02 -7.97 10.71
CA TYR A 110 13.19 -8.76 11.07
C TYR A 110 14.19 -7.98 11.92
N THR A 111 14.98 -8.68 12.72
CA THR A 111 16.09 -8.10 13.49
C THR A 111 17.38 -8.10 12.70
N ALA A 112 17.65 -9.20 11.98
CA ALA A 112 18.77 -9.34 11.06
C ALA A 112 18.24 -9.73 9.69
N LEU A 113 18.79 -9.12 8.63
CA LEU A 113 18.38 -9.37 7.27
C LEU A 113 18.42 -10.87 6.95
N PRO A 114 17.31 -11.49 6.56
CA PRO A 114 17.30 -12.92 6.25
C PRO A 114 18.13 -13.20 4.99
N SER A 115 18.79 -14.35 4.98
CA SER A 115 19.51 -14.82 3.80
C SER A 115 18.54 -15.11 2.64
N GLU A 116 19.04 -15.12 1.41
CA GLU A 116 18.23 -15.45 0.23
C GLU A 116 17.60 -16.84 0.33
N GLU A 117 18.31 -17.79 0.96
CA GLU A 117 17.80 -19.14 1.21
C GLU A 117 16.62 -19.12 2.20
N GLN A 118 16.73 -18.38 3.29
CA GLN A 118 15.65 -18.20 4.26
C GLN A 118 14.44 -17.51 3.61
N LYS A 119 14.67 -16.48 2.83
CA LYS A 119 13.62 -15.77 2.09
C LYS A 119 12.91 -16.68 1.10
N LYS A 120 13.66 -17.56 0.41
CA LYS A 120 13.10 -18.58 -0.48
C LYS A 120 12.21 -19.56 0.28
N GLN A 121 12.69 -20.12 1.40
CA GLN A 121 11.92 -21.04 2.24
C GLN A 121 10.62 -20.41 2.76
N MET A 122 10.69 -19.14 3.21
CA MET A 122 9.49 -18.37 3.60
C MET A 122 8.53 -18.19 2.41
N GLY A 123 9.07 -17.89 1.22
CA GLY A 123 8.30 -17.76 -0.01
C GLY A 123 7.58 -19.04 -0.38
N ASP A 124 8.27 -20.18 -0.36
CA ASP A 124 7.70 -21.48 -0.66
C ASP A 124 6.59 -21.86 0.33
N PHE A 125 6.77 -21.55 1.62
CA PHE A 125 5.74 -21.74 2.63
C PHE A 125 4.48 -20.90 2.32
N ILE A 126 4.66 -19.62 1.95
CA ILE A 126 3.54 -18.73 1.62
C ILE A 126 2.83 -19.19 0.35
N LYS A 127 3.58 -19.51 -0.72
CA LYS A 127 3.03 -20.02 -1.98
C LYS A 127 2.20 -21.27 -1.76
N LYS A 128 2.72 -22.22 -1.00
CA LYS A 128 2.02 -23.48 -0.68
C LYS A 128 0.77 -23.26 0.16
N LYS A 129 0.84 -22.33 1.14
CA LYS A 129 -0.26 -22.12 2.09
C LYS A 129 -1.39 -21.26 1.55
N TYR A 130 -1.07 -20.27 0.72
CA TYR A 130 -2.00 -19.25 0.21
C TYR A 130 -2.31 -19.41 -1.28
N GLY A 131 -1.71 -20.36 -1.98
CA GLY A 131 -1.87 -20.53 -3.41
C GLY A 131 -1.35 -19.37 -4.23
N ALA A 132 -0.35 -18.63 -3.71
CA ALA A 132 0.18 -17.44 -4.37
C ALA A 132 1.00 -17.82 -5.61
N GLY A 133 0.79 -17.11 -6.70
CA GLY A 133 1.63 -17.22 -7.91
C GLY A 133 3.00 -16.57 -7.68
N ASP A 134 3.00 -15.36 -7.13
CA ASP A 134 4.22 -14.62 -6.79
C ASP A 134 4.08 -13.87 -5.45
N ILE A 135 5.18 -13.32 -4.96
CA ILE A 135 5.25 -12.66 -3.65
C ILE A 135 5.91 -11.29 -3.78
N LYS A 136 5.16 -10.26 -3.37
CA LYS A 136 5.71 -8.90 -3.14
C LYS A 136 6.18 -8.80 -1.69
N TRP A 137 7.48 -8.67 -1.47
CA TRP A 137 8.07 -8.50 -0.15
C TRP A 137 8.10 -7.05 0.27
N VAL A 138 7.52 -6.74 1.44
CA VAL A 138 7.70 -5.47 2.14
C VAL A 138 8.49 -5.75 3.41
N MET A 139 9.75 -5.35 3.40
CA MET A 139 10.73 -5.71 4.44
C MET A 139 11.04 -4.50 5.31
N ALA A 140 10.97 -4.67 6.63
CA ALA A 140 11.30 -3.64 7.60
C ALA A 140 12.16 -4.19 8.73
N GLU A 141 13.26 -3.50 9.06
CA GLU A 141 14.03 -3.78 10.25
C GLU A 141 13.25 -3.35 11.49
N ASP A 142 13.13 -4.24 12.46
CA ASP A 142 12.45 -3.99 13.73
C ASP A 142 13.37 -4.31 14.91
N LYS A 143 14.00 -3.27 15.45
CA LYS A 143 14.93 -3.35 16.59
C LYS A 143 14.24 -3.68 17.91
N ALA A 144 12.93 -3.59 17.99
CA ALA A 144 12.16 -4.00 19.17
C ALA A 144 12.09 -5.53 19.31
N LEU A 145 12.30 -6.26 18.22
CA LEU A 145 12.44 -7.70 18.27
C LEU A 145 13.82 -8.05 18.85
N ILE A 146 13.85 -8.87 19.91
CA ILE A 146 15.10 -9.36 20.52
C ILE A 146 15.87 -10.28 19.54
N GLY A 147 15.14 -10.92 18.61
CA GLY A 147 15.69 -11.81 17.57
C GLY A 147 14.58 -12.50 16.80
N GLY A 148 14.91 -13.03 15.62
CA GLY A 148 13.98 -13.70 14.74
C GLY A 148 13.25 -12.76 13.79
N PHE A 149 12.03 -13.15 13.38
CA PHE A 149 11.24 -12.39 12.42
C PHE A 149 9.73 -12.61 12.63
N ILE A 150 8.95 -11.69 12.10
CA ILE A 150 7.49 -11.77 12.04
C ILE A 150 7.06 -11.62 10.59
N LEU A 151 6.23 -12.57 10.11
CA LEU A 151 5.60 -12.53 8.80
C LEU A 151 4.13 -12.17 8.94
N GLN A 152 3.65 -11.23 8.13
CA GLN A 152 2.23 -10.89 8.05
C GLN A 152 1.75 -11.03 6.60
N VAL A 153 0.69 -11.81 6.40
CA VAL A 153 0.07 -12.09 5.09
C VAL A 153 -1.44 -12.15 5.25
N ASP A 154 -2.18 -11.42 4.41
CA ASP A 154 -3.64 -11.37 4.43
C ASP A 154 -4.21 -11.14 5.85
N GLY A 155 -3.60 -10.24 6.62
CA GLY A 155 -4.00 -9.93 8.00
C GLY A 155 -3.64 -10.99 9.04
N LYS A 156 -3.04 -12.11 8.64
CA LYS A 156 -2.54 -13.14 9.58
C LYS A 156 -1.07 -12.92 9.87
N GLU A 157 -0.73 -12.96 11.15
CA GLU A 157 0.64 -12.80 11.64
C GLU A 157 1.24 -14.14 12.07
N TYR A 158 2.46 -14.40 11.61
CA TYR A 158 3.27 -15.56 11.97
C TYR A 158 4.49 -15.08 12.72
N ASP A 159 4.43 -15.16 14.03
CA ASP A 159 5.49 -14.73 14.94
C ASP A 159 6.51 -15.86 15.18
N TYR A 160 7.69 -15.70 14.57
CA TYR A 160 8.89 -16.53 14.77
C TYR A 160 9.97 -15.80 15.56
N SER A 161 9.61 -14.73 16.28
CA SER A 161 10.53 -14.01 17.15
C SER A 161 10.91 -14.79 18.39
N VAL A 162 12.05 -14.45 18.96
CA VAL A 162 12.50 -15.00 20.27
C VAL A 162 11.49 -14.65 21.36
N GLN A 163 10.98 -13.42 21.37
CA GLN A 163 9.96 -12.98 22.32
C GLN A 163 8.67 -13.81 22.21
N GLY A 164 8.20 -14.06 20.99
CA GLY A 164 7.02 -14.89 20.78
C GLY A 164 7.21 -16.34 21.23
N ARG A 165 8.42 -16.88 21.09
CA ARG A 165 8.77 -18.22 21.64
C ARG A 165 8.76 -18.24 23.16
N LEU A 166 9.36 -17.24 23.81
CA LEU A 166 9.36 -17.10 25.26
C LEU A 166 7.93 -16.97 25.81
N ASN A 167 7.10 -16.12 25.22
CA ASN A 167 5.72 -15.95 25.63
C ASN A 167 4.91 -17.26 25.49
N ARG A 168 5.14 -18.04 24.44
CA ARG A 168 4.49 -19.35 24.26
C ARG A 168 4.96 -20.36 25.30
N LEU A 169 6.24 -20.38 25.66
CA LEU A 169 6.77 -21.25 26.72
C LEU A 169 6.19 -20.87 28.09
N GLN A 170 6.16 -19.58 28.42
CA GLN A 170 5.60 -19.10 29.66
C GLN A 170 4.12 -19.51 29.82
N ARG A 171 3.31 -19.35 28.78
CA ARG A 171 1.89 -19.78 28.80
C ARG A 171 1.72 -21.28 28.99
N LYS A 172 2.64 -22.11 28.49
CA LYS A 172 2.60 -23.57 28.70
C LYS A 172 3.00 -24.01 30.11
N LEU A 173 3.77 -23.16 30.82
CA LEU A 173 4.19 -23.46 32.19
C LEU A 173 3.18 -22.95 33.24
N THR A 174 2.30 -22.03 32.86
CA THR A 174 1.29 -21.44 33.77
C THR A 174 -0.11 -22.03 33.62
N ASN A 175 -0.30 -22.93 32.65
CA ASN A 175 -1.51 -23.77 32.48
C ASN A 175 -1.18 -25.24 32.80
#